data_2b00a1b7914f7925b0342a2fc7d0c400
#
_entry.id   2b00a1b7914f7925b0342a2fc7d0c400
#
_cell.length_a   1.000
_cell.length_b   1.000
_cell.length_c   1.000
_cell.angle_alpha   90.00
_cell.angle_beta   90.00
_cell.angle_gamma   90.00
#
_symmetry.space_group_name_H-M   'P 1'
#
loop_
_entity.id
_entity.type
_entity.pdbx_description
1 polymer ?
#
loop_
_entity_poly.entity_id
_entity_poly.type
_entity_poly.pdbx_seq_one_letter_code
_entity_poly.pdbx_strand_id
1 'polypeptide(L)'
;MNPKYLIFLVLLVLVLNDHPILYEISTRPWLYELSKKYGRSITKLVDIPTQEFDQLQKSGVEIVWMMGVWKLGNYGLEFDRKQDYSSVLPGWTKDDVIGSPYAITEYTCNPDIGTDDDLIWLRKQFNNRGMKLMLDFVPNHSAVDAPTASSNKKLYMRAPPGTSNPNRYTSEGLAYGKDPWFDPWRDVLQWNYWESETRTFMKNNLLTVLKFADGARCDMAHLILNDVFSGTWKDELAAWSYSKPSTEFWEYAFKEVKARYPNAILLAEVYDDWQIEKLHQLGFTYCYDKLLLDKLEKTAYDVNDYIHYKGESFFGHVAHFVENHDENRAVFNMQGNIEKAKAAGTIAATLGGMIFFNHGQWSGLRNKLDVHLRRGANESPDSGTVKYYEKLMQIIVDPAFKGPNYYFVWNMSGDRKNDFIAYIREKDNSHYLVVVNYNQYYGCAEVPIHNISGSGNRKIKEMISGVEYTRNADTMRGIGLTVCLQGYQAQIFKYNY
;
A
#
# COMPACT_ATOMS: atom_id res chain seq x y z
N MET A 1 -14.87 -37.90 10.31
CA MET A 1 -13.97 -36.72 10.35
C MET A 1 -13.82 -36.25 11.78
N ASN A 2 -12.59 -36.06 12.25
CA ASN A 2 -12.31 -35.75 13.67
C ASN A 2 -12.67 -34.26 13.93
N PRO A 3 -13.51 -33.95 14.94
CA PRO A 3 -13.93 -32.54 15.19
C PRO A 3 -12.80 -31.56 15.46
N LYS A 4 -11.62 -32.04 15.84
CA LYS A 4 -10.42 -31.20 16.01
C LYS A 4 -9.91 -30.56 14.69
N TYR A 5 -10.15 -31.20 13.55
CA TYR A 5 -9.75 -30.65 12.24
C TYR A 5 -10.76 -29.61 11.72
N LEU A 6 -12.02 -29.71 12.12
CA LEU A 6 -13.05 -28.75 11.73
C LEU A 6 -12.83 -27.40 12.45
N ILE A 7 -12.42 -27.43 13.73
CA ILE A 7 -12.11 -26.22 14.51
C ILE A 7 -10.86 -25.51 13.95
N PHE A 8 -9.86 -26.27 13.49
CA PHE A 8 -8.65 -25.69 12.91
C PHE A 8 -8.91 -25.05 11.54
N LEU A 9 -9.79 -25.64 10.72
CA LEU A 9 -10.17 -25.10 9.42
C LEU A 9 -11.03 -23.83 9.56
N VAL A 10 -11.93 -23.79 10.54
CA VAL A 10 -12.78 -22.62 10.83
C VAL A 10 -11.94 -21.45 11.39
N LEU A 11 -10.95 -21.73 12.26
CA LEU A 11 -10.03 -20.69 12.73
C LEU A 11 -9.13 -20.14 11.61
N LEU A 12 -8.68 -20.99 10.68
CA LEU A 12 -7.87 -20.55 9.53
C LEU A 12 -8.68 -19.65 8.57
N VAL A 13 -9.97 -19.98 8.37
CA VAL A 13 -10.89 -19.18 7.53
C VAL A 13 -11.25 -17.85 8.19
N LEU A 14 -11.38 -17.79 9.53
CA LEU A 14 -11.68 -16.55 10.26
C LEU A 14 -10.49 -15.56 10.26
N VAL A 15 -9.26 -16.04 10.22
CA VAL A 15 -8.05 -15.16 10.15
C VAL A 15 -7.84 -14.59 8.76
N LEU A 16 -8.39 -15.22 7.71
CA LEU A 16 -8.25 -14.76 6.31
C LEU A 16 -9.23 -13.66 5.89
N ASN A 17 -10.19 -13.29 6.74
CA ASN A 17 -11.27 -12.35 6.39
C ASN A 17 -11.19 -10.99 7.09
N ASP A 18 -10.15 -10.70 7.84
CA ASP A 18 -9.98 -9.38 8.46
C ASP A 18 -9.05 -8.51 7.61
N HIS A 19 -9.59 -7.40 7.10
CA HIS A 19 -8.86 -6.42 6.29
C HIS A 19 -8.11 -5.45 7.20
N PRO A 20 -6.76 -5.52 7.23
CA PRO A 20 -5.97 -4.72 8.15
C PRO A 20 -5.80 -3.28 7.67
N ILE A 21 -5.52 -2.40 8.63
CA ILE A 21 -5.07 -1.04 8.38
C ILE A 21 -3.54 -1.03 8.34
N LEU A 22 -2.98 -0.74 7.16
CA LEU A 22 -1.56 -0.57 6.92
C LEU A 22 -1.20 0.92 6.92
N TYR A 23 -0.11 1.25 7.59
CA TYR A 23 0.47 2.60 7.62
C TYR A 23 1.93 2.55 7.15
N GLU A 24 2.19 3.22 6.02
CA GLU A 24 3.52 3.32 5.42
C GLU A 24 4.31 4.46 6.04
N ILE A 25 5.57 4.23 6.36
CA ILE A 25 6.51 5.20 6.92
C ILE A 25 7.84 5.13 6.16
N SER A 26 8.27 6.25 5.58
CA SER A 26 9.66 6.40 5.10
C SER A 26 10.57 6.55 6.32
N THR A 27 11.35 5.51 6.64
CA THR A 27 12.03 5.37 7.94
C THR A 27 12.97 6.53 8.26
N ARG A 28 13.92 6.85 7.38
CA ARG A 28 14.91 7.91 7.65
C ARG A 28 14.31 9.30 7.73
N PRO A 29 13.37 9.70 6.85
CA PRO A 29 12.60 10.92 7.00
C PRO A 29 11.83 10.99 8.32
N TRP A 30 11.19 9.91 8.73
CA TRP A 30 10.46 9.88 10.00
C TRP A 30 11.37 10.09 11.21
N LEU A 31 12.55 9.43 11.24
CA LEU A 31 13.55 9.67 12.30
C LEU A 31 13.99 11.14 12.36
N TYR A 32 14.13 11.79 11.20
CA TYR A 32 14.44 13.22 11.14
C TYR A 32 13.28 14.07 11.69
N GLU A 33 12.04 13.79 11.35
CA GLU A 33 10.86 14.46 11.89
C GLU A 33 10.74 14.27 13.40
N LEU A 34 10.97 13.05 13.89
CA LEU A 34 11.00 12.76 15.34
C LEU A 34 12.10 13.54 16.04
N SER A 35 13.28 13.70 15.43
CA SER A 35 14.35 14.52 15.98
C SER A 35 13.89 15.96 16.20
N LYS A 36 13.16 16.53 15.24
CA LYS A 36 12.57 17.87 15.38
C LYS A 36 11.47 17.91 16.43
N LYS A 37 10.55 16.94 16.41
CA LYS A 37 9.42 16.86 17.35
C LYS A 37 9.85 16.79 18.80
N TYR A 38 10.92 16.06 19.08
CA TYR A 38 11.42 15.82 20.44
C TYR A 38 12.62 16.71 20.85
N GLY A 39 13.11 17.58 19.94
CA GLY A 39 14.24 18.47 20.21
C GLY A 39 15.55 17.75 20.58
N ARG A 40 15.71 16.49 20.13
CA ARG A 40 16.91 15.67 20.36
C ARG A 40 17.25 14.83 19.12
N SER A 41 18.49 14.37 19.01
CA SER A 41 18.88 13.46 17.93
C SER A 41 18.15 12.12 18.07
N ILE A 42 17.43 11.72 17.02
CA ILE A 42 16.79 10.41 16.85
C ILE A 42 17.21 9.93 15.48
N THR A 43 18.28 9.13 15.42
CA THR A 43 18.87 8.64 14.17
C THR A 43 18.84 7.13 14.06
N LYS A 44 18.65 6.43 15.17
CA LYS A 44 18.59 4.97 15.22
C LYS A 44 17.17 4.50 15.55
N LEU A 45 16.85 3.30 15.11
CA LEU A 45 15.54 2.67 15.37
C LEU A 45 15.24 2.58 16.87
N VAL A 46 16.25 2.27 17.67
CA VAL A 46 16.12 2.18 19.15
C VAL A 46 15.94 3.53 19.84
N ASP A 47 16.22 4.64 19.16
CA ASP A 47 16.00 5.99 19.69
C ASP A 47 14.54 6.42 19.60
N ILE A 48 13.70 5.72 18.85
CA ILE A 48 12.29 6.04 18.64
C ILE A 48 11.56 6.03 19.98
N PRO A 49 10.93 7.17 20.38
CA PRO A 49 10.15 7.21 21.60
C PRO A 49 8.99 6.23 21.59
N THR A 50 8.79 5.51 22.70
CA THR A 50 7.74 4.48 22.79
C THR A 50 6.33 5.05 22.56
N GLN A 51 6.13 6.34 22.85
CA GLN A 51 4.88 7.07 22.60
C GLN A 51 4.47 7.07 21.12
N GLU A 52 5.42 7.01 20.18
CA GLU A 52 5.11 6.95 18.74
C GLU A 52 4.44 5.63 18.39
N PHE A 53 4.92 4.53 18.93
CA PHE A 53 4.28 3.22 18.75
C PHE A 53 2.88 3.17 19.40
N ASP A 54 2.73 3.79 20.60
CA ASP A 54 1.44 3.86 21.30
C ASP A 54 0.43 4.72 20.52
N GLN A 55 0.88 5.79 19.85
CA GLN A 55 0.02 6.63 19.01
C GLN A 55 -0.47 5.87 17.77
N LEU A 56 0.39 5.12 17.08
CA LEU A 56 0.01 4.28 15.93
C LEU A 56 -1.03 3.22 16.35
N GLN A 57 -0.79 2.52 17.46
CA GLN A 57 -1.75 1.56 18.02
C GLN A 57 -3.09 2.22 18.34
N LYS A 58 -3.07 3.36 19.02
CA LYS A 58 -4.29 4.10 19.41
C LYS A 58 -5.09 4.58 18.19
N SER A 59 -4.40 4.85 17.07
CA SER A 59 -5.04 5.20 15.81
C SER A 59 -5.65 4.00 15.09
N GLY A 60 -5.51 2.78 15.61
CA GLY A 60 -6.07 1.57 15.00
C GLY A 60 -5.21 0.96 13.90
N VAL A 61 -3.94 1.40 13.76
CA VAL A 61 -2.99 0.80 12.81
C VAL A 61 -2.68 -0.64 13.23
N GLU A 62 -2.69 -1.56 12.28
CA GLU A 62 -2.46 -2.99 12.51
C GLU A 62 -1.18 -3.48 11.85
N ILE A 63 -0.76 -2.83 10.77
CA ILE A 63 0.51 -3.12 10.08
C ILE A 63 1.25 -1.81 9.88
N VAL A 64 2.51 -1.77 10.25
CA VAL A 64 3.40 -0.64 9.94
C VAL A 64 4.41 -1.14 8.91
N TRP A 65 4.39 -0.51 7.73
CA TRP A 65 5.42 -0.73 6.72
C TRP A 65 6.50 0.34 6.88
N MET A 66 7.70 -0.11 7.27
CA MET A 66 8.89 0.72 7.43
C MET A 66 9.76 0.63 6.18
N MET A 67 9.61 1.59 5.26
CA MET A 67 10.35 1.65 4.01
C MET A 67 11.80 2.11 4.23
N GLY A 68 12.76 1.52 3.51
CA GLY A 68 14.14 2.00 3.43
C GLY A 68 15.01 1.64 4.65
N VAL A 69 14.82 0.44 5.19
CA VAL A 69 15.60 -0.06 6.34
C VAL A 69 16.85 -0.82 5.96
N TRP A 70 17.00 -1.22 4.70
CA TRP A 70 18.09 -2.09 4.25
C TRP A 70 19.37 -1.34 3.91
N LYS A 71 20.48 -2.06 3.91
CA LYS A 71 21.79 -1.54 3.52
C LYS A 71 21.81 -1.18 2.03
N LEU A 72 22.18 0.06 1.72
CA LEU A 72 22.18 0.62 0.38
C LEU A 72 23.56 0.65 -0.24
N GLY A 73 23.59 0.80 -1.59
CA GLY A 73 24.82 1.00 -2.35
C GLY A 73 25.31 2.45 -2.29
N ASN A 74 26.63 2.62 -2.26
CA ASN A 74 27.24 3.95 -2.35
C ASN A 74 27.19 4.51 -3.76
N TYR A 75 27.17 3.65 -4.78
CA TYR A 75 27.11 4.08 -6.18
C TYR A 75 25.86 4.91 -6.46
N GLY A 76 24.69 4.39 -6.04
CA GLY A 76 23.40 5.09 -6.18
C GLY A 76 23.40 6.40 -5.40
N LEU A 77 23.87 6.40 -4.17
CA LEU A 77 23.96 7.62 -3.35
C LEU A 77 24.80 8.72 -4.02
N GLU A 78 25.96 8.37 -4.58
CA GLU A 78 26.79 9.36 -5.29
C GLU A 78 26.22 9.80 -6.64
N PHE A 79 25.41 8.96 -7.27
CA PHE A 79 24.65 9.31 -8.47
C PHE A 79 23.53 10.31 -8.12
N ASP A 80 22.77 10.03 -7.05
CA ASP A 80 21.64 10.86 -6.60
C ASP A 80 22.11 12.23 -6.10
N ARG A 81 23.27 12.32 -5.45
CA ARG A 81 23.89 13.60 -5.01
C ARG A 81 24.24 14.57 -6.14
N LYS A 82 24.18 14.12 -7.39
CA LYS A 82 24.40 14.96 -8.59
C LYS A 82 23.09 15.46 -9.21
N GLN A 83 21.94 14.96 -8.74
CA GLN A 83 20.63 15.39 -9.20
C GLN A 83 20.23 16.73 -8.54
N ASP A 84 19.25 17.42 -9.12
CA ASP A 84 18.69 18.64 -8.54
C ASP A 84 17.32 18.35 -7.90
N TYR A 85 17.22 18.60 -6.62
CA TYR A 85 15.98 18.42 -5.83
C TYR A 85 15.31 19.76 -5.50
N SER A 86 15.71 20.87 -6.09
CA SER A 86 15.19 22.21 -5.77
C SER A 86 13.68 22.34 -5.96
N SER A 87 13.09 21.58 -6.89
CA SER A 87 11.66 21.58 -7.17
C SER A 87 10.81 20.94 -6.04
N VAL A 88 11.35 19.92 -5.36
CA VAL A 88 10.65 19.19 -4.29
C VAL A 88 11.12 19.60 -2.90
N LEU A 89 12.35 20.09 -2.77
CA LEU A 89 12.94 20.55 -1.51
C LEU A 89 13.74 21.83 -1.72
N PRO A 90 13.13 23.01 -1.76
CA PRO A 90 13.88 24.28 -1.83
C PRO A 90 14.90 24.40 -0.69
N GLY A 91 16.14 24.72 -1.02
CA GLY A 91 17.24 24.81 -0.05
C GLY A 91 17.78 23.45 0.41
N TRP A 92 17.63 22.43 -0.41
CA TRP A 92 18.26 21.13 -0.19
C TRP A 92 19.80 21.24 -0.24
N THR A 93 20.46 20.30 0.38
CA THR A 93 21.90 20.13 0.37
C THR A 93 22.26 18.66 0.07
N LYS A 94 23.50 18.39 -0.28
CA LYS A 94 23.95 17.00 -0.48
C LYS A 94 23.77 16.11 0.74
N ASP A 95 23.76 16.69 1.94
CA ASP A 95 23.51 15.95 3.18
C ASP A 95 22.05 15.54 3.35
N ASP A 96 21.13 16.14 2.59
CA ASP A 96 19.73 15.72 2.56
C ASP A 96 19.52 14.48 1.68
N VAL A 97 20.48 14.16 0.80
CA VAL A 97 20.39 13.03 -0.12
C VAL A 97 20.87 11.75 0.58
N ILE A 98 20.00 10.79 0.69
CA ILE A 98 20.19 9.52 1.41
C ILE A 98 20.19 8.28 0.50
N GLY A 99 20.02 8.49 -0.81
CA GLY A 99 19.97 7.44 -1.84
C GLY A 99 18.63 6.69 -1.91
N SER A 100 18.42 6.02 -3.03
CA SER A 100 17.21 5.22 -3.26
C SER A 100 17.08 4.11 -2.21
N PRO A 101 15.91 3.97 -1.53
CA PRO A 101 15.65 2.87 -0.59
C PRO A 101 15.62 1.51 -1.27
N TYR A 102 15.57 1.47 -2.60
CA TYR A 102 15.47 0.26 -3.42
C TYR A 102 16.80 -0.17 -4.05
N ALA A 103 17.86 0.66 -3.99
CA ALA A 103 19.22 0.28 -4.38
C ALA A 103 19.92 -0.54 -3.26
N ILE A 104 19.38 -1.73 -2.98
CA ILE A 104 19.78 -2.59 -1.86
C ILE A 104 21.03 -3.39 -2.23
N THR A 105 22.03 -3.39 -1.37
CA THR A 105 23.21 -4.26 -1.49
C THR A 105 23.01 -5.60 -0.79
N GLU A 106 22.42 -5.57 0.40
CA GLU A 106 22.21 -6.73 1.27
C GLU A 106 20.98 -6.53 2.16
N TYR A 107 20.27 -7.60 2.47
CA TYR A 107 19.13 -7.58 3.41
C TYR A 107 19.61 -7.64 4.87
N THR A 108 20.42 -6.66 5.25
CA THR A 108 20.84 -6.34 6.61
C THR A 108 20.44 -4.90 6.93
N CYS A 109 20.28 -4.57 8.20
CA CYS A 109 19.89 -3.22 8.59
C CYS A 109 20.88 -2.17 8.06
N ASN A 110 20.37 -1.06 7.57
CA ASN A 110 21.19 0.08 7.17
C ASN A 110 21.96 0.62 8.39
N PRO A 111 23.30 0.68 8.34
CA PRO A 111 24.12 1.10 9.48
C PRO A 111 23.84 2.54 9.94
N ASP A 112 23.26 3.37 9.08
CA ASP A 112 22.86 4.74 9.45
C ASP A 112 21.72 4.76 10.47
N ILE A 113 20.87 3.71 10.48
CA ILE A 113 19.67 3.66 11.34
C ILE A 113 19.73 2.58 12.40
N GLY A 114 20.70 1.65 12.35
CA GLY A 114 20.79 0.60 13.36
C GLY A 114 21.57 -0.64 12.93
N THR A 115 21.22 -1.74 13.59
CA THR A 115 21.74 -3.10 13.38
C THR A 115 20.58 -4.07 13.14
N ASP A 116 20.90 -5.31 12.78
CA ASP A 116 19.91 -6.37 12.64
C ASP A 116 19.15 -6.63 13.95
N ASP A 117 19.83 -6.51 15.10
CA ASP A 117 19.19 -6.63 16.41
C ASP A 117 18.20 -5.50 16.67
N ASP A 118 18.46 -4.30 16.14
CA ASP A 118 17.53 -3.17 16.23
C ASP A 118 16.28 -3.38 15.38
N LEU A 119 16.37 -4.08 14.25
CA LEU A 119 15.18 -4.51 13.48
C LEU A 119 14.34 -5.54 14.26
N ILE A 120 14.99 -6.49 14.93
CA ILE A 120 14.31 -7.47 15.79
C ILE A 120 13.63 -6.75 16.96
N TRP A 121 14.31 -5.78 17.58
CA TRP A 121 13.75 -4.94 18.63
C TRP A 121 12.54 -4.14 18.12
N LEU A 122 12.66 -3.51 16.95
CA LEU A 122 11.57 -2.73 16.34
C LEU A 122 10.33 -3.60 16.11
N ARG A 123 10.51 -4.80 15.50
CA ARG A 123 9.42 -5.76 15.33
C ARG A 123 8.74 -6.08 16.67
N LYS A 124 9.52 -6.30 17.72
CA LYS A 124 9.00 -6.57 19.06
C LYS A 124 8.21 -5.39 19.61
N GLN A 125 8.63 -4.12 19.35
CA GLN A 125 7.86 -2.95 19.79
C GLN A 125 6.46 -2.93 19.16
N PHE A 126 6.34 -3.23 17.87
CA PHE A 126 5.05 -3.33 17.19
C PHE A 126 4.24 -4.54 17.69
N ASN A 127 4.84 -5.73 17.77
CA ASN A 127 4.14 -6.94 18.18
C ASN A 127 3.62 -6.87 19.62
N ASN A 128 4.34 -6.25 20.54
CA ASN A 128 3.89 -6.03 21.93
C ASN A 128 2.62 -5.17 22.01
N ARG A 129 2.29 -4.44 20.94
CA ARG A 129 1.08 -3.59 20.82
C ARG A 129 0.02 -4.19 19.88
N GLY A 130 0.18 -5.44 19.49
CA GLY A 130 -0.74 -6.11 18.56
C GLY A 130 -0.58 -5.69 17.10
N MET A 131 0.39 -4.84 16.78
CA MET A 131 0.72 -4.45 15.42
C MET A 131 1.75 -5.38 14.80
N LYS A 132 1.82 -5.41 13.48
CA LYS A 132 2.78 -6.19 12.69
C LYS A 132 3.76 -5.26 11.98
N LEU A 133 5.00 -5.71 11.80
CA LEU A 133 6.00 -5.02 10.99
C LEU A 133 6.03 -5.61 9.58
N MET A 134 5.95 -4.75 8.56
CA MET A 134 6.18 -5.08 7.16
C MET A 134 7.45 -4.37 6.67
N LEU A 135 8.28 -5.07 5.89
CA LEU A 135 9.51 -4.55 5.28
C LEU A 135 9.53 -4.83 3.79
N ASP A 136 10.35 -4.09 3.04
CA ASP A 136 10.47 -4.28 1.59
C ASP A 136 11.26 -5.55 1.24
N PHE A 137 10.81 -6.23 0.21
CA PHE A 137 11.57 -7.18 -0.58
C PHE A 137 11.62 -6.68 -2.02
N VAL A 138 12.83 -6.46 -2.56
CA VAL A 138 13.05 -5.95 -3.92
C VAL A 138 13.45 -7.10 -4.83
N PRO A 139 12.51 -7.75 -5.52
CA PRO A 139 12.84 -8.94 -6.29
C PRO A 139 13.53 -8.61 -7.62
N ASN A 140 13.24 -7.46 -8.23
CA ASN A 140 13.66 -7.18 -9.60
C ASN A 140 15.17 -6.90 -9.73
N HIS A 141 15.78 -6.22 -8.78
CA HIS A 141 17.14 -5.70 -8.92
C HIS A 141 17.91 -5.61 -7.59
N SER A 142 19.19 -5.30 -7.65
CA SER A 142 20.03 -4.89 -6.51
C SER A 142 20.82 -3.64 -6.87
N ALA A 143 21.48 -3.02 -5.89
CA ALA A 143 22.43 -1.93 -6.16
C ALA A 143 23.55 -2.37 -7.13
N VAL A 144 24.03 -1.42 -7.95
CA VAL A 144 25.16 -1.67 -8.91
C VAL A 144 26.39 -2.17 -8.20
N ASP A 145 26.67 -1.66 -7.02
CA ASP A 145 27.84 -2.02 -6.19
C ASP A 145 27.53 -3.06 -5.11
N ALA A 146 26.46 -3.84 -5.29
CA ALA A 146 26.21 -5.00 -4.43
C ALA A 146 27.38 -5.99 -4.51
N PRO A 147 27.86 -6.58 -3.38
CA PRO A 147 28.96 -7.53 -3.38
C PRO A 147 28.78 -8.71 -4.36
N THR A 148 27.54 -9.13 -4.59
CA THR A 148 27.18 -10.17 -5.55
C THR A 148 27.46 -9.80 -7.00
N ALA A 149 27.45 -8.50 -7.36
CA ALA A 149 27.72 -8.03 -8.71
C ALA A 149 29.16 -8.36 -9.16
N SER A 150 30.09 -8.37 -8.23
CA SER A 150 31.49 -8.74 -8.50
C SER A 150 31.78 -10.23 -8.24
N SER A 151 31.18 -10.81 -7.19
CA SER A 151 31.48 -12.19 -6.76
C SER A 151 30.73 -13.25 -7.55
N ASN A 152 29.52 -12.96 -8.07
CA ASN A 152 28.73 -13.93 -8.83
C ASN A 152 27.87 -13.26 -9.92
N LYS A 153 28.52 -12.88 -11.02
CA LYS A 153 27.87 -12.23 -12.16
C LYS A 153 26.80 -13.07 -12.85
N LYS A 154 26.75 -14.40 -12.62
CA LYS A 154 25.74 -15.29 -13.19
C LYS A 154 24.34 -14.97 -12.66
N LEU A 155 24.23 -14.41 -11.47
CA LEU A 155 22.95 -14.05 -10.89
C LEU A 155 22.25 -12.93 -11.65
N TYR A 156 22.98 -12.20 -12.49
CA TYR A 156 22.48 -10.99 -13.16
C TYR A 156 22.23 -11.21 -14.65
N MET A 157 21.32 -10.41 -15.18
CA MET A 157 21.09 -10.31 -16.61
C MET A 157 22.32 -9.70 -17.31
N ARG A 158 22.70 -10.26 -18.44
CA ARG A 158 23.92 -9.87 -19.17
C ARG A 158 23.59 -9.32 -20.54
N ALA A 159 24.38 -8.36 -20.99
CA ALA A 159 24.34 -7.83 -22.36
C ALA A 159 24.51 -8.95 -23.38
N PRO A 160 23.86 -8.93 -24.52
CA PRO A 160 24.17 -9.82 -25.64
C PRO A 160 25.67 -9.71 -26.03
N PRO A 161 26.32 -10.82 -26.42
CA PRO A 161 27.74 -10.80 -26.79
C PRO A 161 28.05 -9.73 -27.87
N GLY A 162 29.10 -8.96 -27.66
CA GLY A 162 29.52 -7.90 -28.57
C GLY A 162 28.69 -6.61 -28.52
N THR A 163 27.72 -6.54 -27.62
CA THR A 163 26.90 -5.34 -27.43
C THR A 163 27.55 -4.40 -26.39
N SER A 164 27.68 -3.12 -26.77
CA SER A 164 28.07 -2.04 -25.85
C SER A 164 27.05 -0.93 -25.92
N ASN A 165 26.29 -0.78 -24.84
CA ASN A 165 25.34 0.34 -24.69
C ASN A 165 25.38 0.82 -23.22
N PRO A 166 26.06 1.92 -22.92
CA PRO A 166 26.27 2.40 -21.54
C PRO A 166 24.98 2.89 -20.86
N ASN A 167 23.89 3.05 -21.61
CA ASN A 167 22.58 3.37 -21.03
C ASN A 167 21.79 2.13 -20.59
N ARG A 168 22.20 0.93 -21.05
CA ARG A 168 21.53 -0.33 -20.73
C ARG A 168 22.42 -1.29 -19.92
N TYR A 169 23.73 -1.17 -20.06
CA TYR A 169 24.67 -2.13 -19.47
C TYR A 169 25.84 -1.40 -18.82
N THR A 170 26.38 -1.98 -17.77
CA THR A 170 27.65 -1.56 -17.18
C THR A 170 28.82 -1.83 -18.14
N SER A 171 30.00 -1.27 -17.86
CA SER A 171 31.23 -1.58 -18.59
C SER A 171 31.60 -3.08 -18.53
N GLU A 172 31.10 -3.80 -17.53
CA GLU A 172 31.30 -5.24 -17.34
C GLU A 172 30.22 -6.10 -18.02
N GLY A 173 29.28 -5.47 -18.74
CA GLY A 173 28.22 -6.12 -19.47
C GLY A 173 27.07 -6.65 -18.61
N LEU A 174 26.86 -6.14 -17.39
CA LEU A 174 25.68 -6.41 -16.60
C LEU A 174 24.56 -5.43 -16.95
N ALA A 175 23.33 -5.92 -17.05
CA ALA A 175 22.19 -5.07 -17.38
C ALA A 175 21.72 -4.25 -16.18
N TYR A 176 21.44 -2.97 -16.39
CA TYR A 176 20.73 -2.17 -15.40
C TYR A 176 19.29 -2.66 -15.23
N GLY A 177 18.74 -2.52 -14.02
CA GLY A 177 17.34 -2.83 -13.75
C GLY A 177 16.42 -1.93 -14.55
N LYS A 178 15.30 -2.49 -15.01
CA LYS A 178 14.27 -1.72 -15.72
C LYS A 178 12.91 -2.40 -15.66
N ASP A 179 11.89 -1.63 -16.01
CA ASP A 179 10.59 -2.13 -16.42
C ASP A 179 10.42 -2.09 -17.97
N PRO A 180 9.28 -2.51 -18.53
CA PRO A 180 9.02 -2.46 -19.96
C PRO A 180 8.83 -1.07 -20.56
N TRP A 181 8.54 -0.04 -19.73
CA TRP A 181 8.04 1.26 -20.19
C TRP A 181 9.03 2.42 -20.06
N PHE A 182 9.94 2.37 -19.07
CA PHE A 182 10.88 3.44 -18.77
C PHE A 182 12.32 3.08 -19.13
N ASP A 183 13.18 4.09 -19.14
CA ASP A 183 14.62 3.90 -19.29
C ASP A 183 15.21 3.12 -18.11
N PRO A 184 16.30 2.38 -18.30
CA PRO A 184 16.95 1.64 -17.23
C PRO A 184 17.39 2.49 -16.05
N TRP A 185 17.15 2.00 -14.84
CA TRP A 185 17.59 2.61 -13.59
C TRP A 185 19.07 2.33 -13.37
N ARG A 186 19.88 3.39 -13.46
CA ARG A 186 21.35 3.26 -13.56
C ARG A 186 22.05 3.01 -12.23
N ASP A 187 21.34 3.07 -11.13
CA ASP A 187 21.80 2.77 -9.77
C ASP A 187 21.63 1.31 -9.37
N VAL A 188 20.94 0.49 -10.21
CA VAL A 188 20.62 -0.91 -9.92
C VAL A 188 20.91 -1.87 -11.06
N LEU A 189 21.11 -3.14 -10.76
CA LEU A 189 21.36 -4.24 -11.69
C LEU A 189 20.23 -5.26 -11.66
N GLN A 190 19.86 -5.74 -12.84
CA GLN A 190 18.78 -6.70 -13.05
C GLN A 190 19.18 -8.12 -12.64
N TRP A 191 18.41 -8.76 -11.76
CA TRP A 191 18.52 -10.19 -11.50
C TRP A 191 18.05 -11.01 -12.70
N ASN A 192 18.71 -12.16 -12.97
CA ASN A 192 18.28 -13.09 -14.02
C ASN A 192 17.46 -14.25 -13.46
N TYR A 193 16.15 -14.12 -13.48
CA TYR A 193 15.22 -15.14 -12.95
C TYR A 193 15.14 -16.43 -13.80
N TRP A 194 15.77 -16.49 -14.96
CA TRP A 194 15.89 -17.72 -15.73
C TRP A 194 17.11 -18.53 -15.34
N GLU A 195 17.91 -18.07 -14.39
CA GLU A 195 18.94 -18.83 -13.70
C GLU A 195 18.40 -19.42 -12.38
N SER A 196 18.56 -20.73 -12.19
CA SER A 196 18.07 -21.43 -11.00
C SER A 196 18.79 -20.97 -9.72
N GLU A 197 20.06 -20.60 -9.84
CA GLU A 197 20.85 -20.06 -8.73
C GLU A 197 20.29 -18.72 -8.26
N THR A 198 19.90 -17.82 -9.17
CA THR A 198 19.24 -16.55 -8.86
C THR A 198 17.94 -16.76 -8.11
N ARG A 199 17.10 -17.67 -8.58
CA ARG A 199 15.83 -18.01 -7.92
C ARG A 199 16.05 -18.51 -6.49
N THR A 200 17.06 -19.36 -6.30
CA THR A 200 17.41 -19.86 -4.96
C THR A 200 17.95 -18.75 -4.06
N PHE A 201 18.81 -17.89 -4.58
CA PHE A 201 19.38 -16.75 -3.87
C PHE A 201 18.27 -15.78 -3.44
N MET A 202 17.40 -15.37 -4.35
CA MET A 202 16.32 -14.42 -4.08
C MET A 202 15.23 -15.00 -3.16
N LYS A 203 14.93 -16.31 -3.25
CA LYS A 203 14.07 -16.97 -2.27
C LYS A 203 14.67 -16.88 -0.85
N ASN A 204 15.98 -17.11 -0.70
CA ASN A 204 16.64 -17.00 0.60
C ASN A 204 16.63 -15.57 1.12
N ASN A 205 16.75 -14.56 0.25
CA ASN A 205 16.61 -13.15 0.61
C ASN A 205 15.21 -12.84 1.13
N LEU A 206 14.15 -13.35 0.48
CA LEU A 206 12.79 -13.20 0.98
C LEU A 206 12.61 -13.83 2.37
N LEU A 207 13.17 -15.01 2.60
CA LEU A 207 13.16 -15.65 3.91
C LEU A 207 13.96 -14.83 4.95
N THR A 208 15.02 -14.14 4.54
CA THR A 208 15.76 -13.21 5.40
C THR A 208 14.92 -12.01 5.78
N VAL A 209 14.20 -11.39 4.84
CA VAL A 209 13.25 -10.30 5.15
C VAL A 209 12.22 -10.77 6.19
N LEU A 210 11.62 -11.94 6.00
CA LEU A 210 10.62 -12.50 6.90
C LEU A 210 11.18 -12.96 8.27
N LYS A 211 12.49 -13.09 8.41
CA LYS A 211 13.14 -13.26 9.71
C LYS A 211 12.99 -12.01 10.57
N PHE A 212 13.03 -10.81 9.95
CA PHE A 212 12.95 -9.52 10.63
C PHE A 212 11.53 -8.95 10.70
N ALA A 213 10.60 -9.42 9.85
CA ALA A 213 9.27 -8.84 9.70
C ALA A 213 8.14 -9.88 9.82
N ASP A 214 6.91 -9.40 9.95
CA ASP A 214 5.67 -10.20 9.92
C ASP A 214 5.07 -10.27 8.51
N GLY A 215 5.60 -9.47 7.59
CA GLY A 215 5.18 -9.42 6.21
C GLY A 215 6.23 -8.76 5.33
N ALA A 216 6.06 -8.92 4.02
CA ALA A 216 6.91 -8.29 3.01
C ALA A 216 6.05 -7.52 1.99
N ARG A 217 6.41 -6.25 1.74
CA ARG A 217 5.98 -5.55 0.53
C ARG A 217 6.98 -5.88 -0.57
N CYS A 218 6.51 -6.50 -1.62
CA CYS A 218 7.32 -6.97 -2.73
C CYS A 218 7.30 -5.91 -3.84
N ASP A 219 8.42 -5.23 -3.99
CA ASP A 219 8.65 -4.17 -4.97
C ASP A 219 8.48 -4.70 -6.39
N MET A 220 7.70 -3.98 -7.23
CA MET A 220 7.49 -4.31 -8.64
C MET A 220 7.30 -5.81 -8.89
N ALA A 221 6.48 -6.48 -8.06
CA ALA A 221 6.36 -7.94 -8.00
C ALA A 221 6.01 -8.61 -9.34
N HIS A 222 5.34 -7.90 -10.22
CA HIS A 222 4.92 -8.38 -11.54
C HIS A 222 6.06 -8.47 -12.56
N LEU A 223 7.17 -7.70 -12.38
CA LEU A 223 8.27 -7.68 -13.36
C LEU A 223 8.99 -9.02 -13.50
N ILE A 224 8.92 -9.86 -12.48
CA ILE A 224 9.56 -11.16 -12.47
C ILE A 224 8.60 -12.32 -12.80
N LEU A 225 7.34 -12.03 -13.14
CA LEU A 225 6.47 -13.02 -13.78
C LEU A 225 7.10 -13.47 -15.09
N ASN A 226 7.11 -14.77 -15.34
CA ASN A 226 7.82 -15.36 -16.47
C ASN A 226 7.49 -14.72 -17.82
N ASP A 227 6.22 -14.35 -18.05
CA ASP A 227 5.80 -13.74 -19.31
C ASP A 227 6.23 -12.27 -19.40
N VAL A 228 6.10 -11.50 -18.31
CA VAL A 228 6.57 -10.10 -18.23
C VAL A 228 8.09 -10.05 -18.41
N PHE A 229 8.82 -10.89 -17.67
CA PHE A 229 10.29 -10.99 -17.73
C PHE A 229 10.77 -11.38 -19.13
N SER A 230 10.11 -12.35 -19.75
CA SER A 230 10.41 -12.78 -21.14
C SER A 230 10.23 -11.64 -22.13
N GLY A 231 9.18 -10.85 -22.02
CA GLY A 231 8.95 -9.69 -22.88
C GLY A 231 9.98 -8.59 -22.70
N THR A 232 10.29 -8.27 -21.43
CA THR A 232 11.23 -7.19 -21.06
C THR A 232 12.67 -7.49 -21.50
N TRP A 233 13.10 -8.75 -21.39
CA TRP A 233 14.48 -9.21 -21.56
C TRP A 233 14.69 -10.13 -22.76
N LYS A 234 13.80 -10.04 -23.78
CA LYS A 234 13.75 -10.95 -24.92
C LYS A 234 15.10 -11.13 -25.60
N ASP A 235 15.81 -10.04 -25.87
CA ASP A 235 17.05 -10.06 -26.64
C ASP A 235 18.21 -10.67 -25.83
N GLU A 236 18.30 -10.32 -24.56
CA GLU A 236 19.30 -10.84 -23.64
C GLU A 236 19.11 -12.34 -23.40
N LEU A 237 17.86 -12.75 -23.18
CA LEU A 237 17.52 -14.16 -22.96
C LEU A 237 17.83 -15.02 -24.19
N ALA A 238 17.48 -14.54 -25.40
CA ALA A 238 17.77 -15.22 -26.65
C ALA A 238 19.27 -15.33 -26.93
N ALA A 239 20.02 -14.24 -26.71
CA ALA A 239 21.47 -14.19 -26.98
C ALA A 239 22.29 -15.20 -26.14
N TRP A 240 21.80 -15.52 -24.94
CA TRP A 240 22.45 -16.46 -24.03
C TRP A 240 21.75 -17.83 -23.98
N SER A 241 20.73 -18.05 -24.81
CA SER A 241 19.94 -19.29 -24.89
C SER A 241 19.39 -19.73 -23.53
N TYR A 242 18.97 -18.76 -22.69
CA TYR A 242 18.32 -19.07 -21.42
C TYR A 242 16.98 -19.77 -21.61
N SER A 243 16.70 -20.78 -20.82
CA SER A 243 15.45 -21.53 -20.87
C SER A 243 14.42 -20.98 -19.88
N LYS A 244 13.19 -20.74 -20.36
CA LYS A 244 12.08 -20.29 -19.51
C LYS A 244 11.84 -21.32 -18.38
N PRO A 245 11.79 -20.88 -17.11
CA PRO A 245 11.46 -21.76 -15.98
C PRO A 245 10.04 -22.34 -16.13
N SER A 246 9.85 -23.58 -15.70
CA SER A 246 8.56 -24.28 -15.75
C SER A 246 7.54 -23.78 -14.73
N THR A 247 8.00 -23.06 -13.69
CA THR A 247 7.15 -22.49 -12.61
C THR A 247 7.45 -21.02 -12.43
N GLU A 248 6.48 -20.27 -11.95
CA GLU A 248 6.70 -18.89 -11.52
C GLU A 248 7.65 -18.84 -10.31
N PHE A 249 8.41 -17.73 -10.18
CA PHE A 249 9.28 -17.55 -9.02
C PHE A 249 8.48 -17.51 -7.71
N TRP A 250 7.33 -16.82 -7.71
CA TRP A 250 6.49 -16.68 -6.54
C TRP A 250 5.93 -18.01 -6.06
N GLU A 251 5.49 -18.88 -6.98
CA GLU A 251 5.07 -20.25 -6.63
C GLU A 251 6.20 -21.03 -5.95
N TYR A 252 7.40 -20.99 -6.54
CA TYR A 252 8.58 -21.64 -5.99
C TYR A 252 8.96 -21.10 -4.61
N ALA A 253 8.99 -19.77 -4.43
CA ALA A 253 9.39 -19.13 -3.19
C ALA A 253 8.35 -19.30 -2.08
N PHE A 254 7.08 -19.14 -2.39
CA PHE A 254 5.99 -19.17 -1.40
C PHE A 254 5.72 -20.55 -0.84
N LYS A 255 6.10 -21.60 -1.53
CA LYS A 255 6.07 -22.97 -0.97
C LYS A 255 6.88 -23.04 0.33
N GLU A 256 8.06 -22.44 0.36
CA GLU A 256 8.93 -22.44 1.55
C GLU A 256 8.52 -21.35 2.54
N VAL A 257 8.06 -20.20 2.07
CA VAL A 257 7.50 -19.13 2.93
C VAL A 257 6.33 -19.69 3.75
N LYS A 258 5.37 -20.35 3.12
CA LYS A 258 4.21 -20.94 3.81
C LYS A 258 4.61 -21.99 4.83
N ALA A 259 5.70 -22.75 4.57
CA ALA A 259 6.19 -23.76 5.49
C ALA A 259 6.85 -23.15 6.73
N ARG A 260 7.59 -22.05 6.59
CA ARG A 260 8.35 -21.41 7.69
C ARG A 260 7.61 -20.26 8.36
N TYR A 261 6.85 -19.51 7.59
CA TYR A 261 6.14 -18.29 8.01
C TYR A 261 4.68 -18.32 7.52
N PRO A 262 3.85 -19.27 8.03
CA PRO A 262 2.49 -19.49 7.50
C PRO A 262 1.56 -18.29 7.63
N ASN A 263 1.86 -17.36 8.53
CA ASN A 263 1.07 -16.14 8.80
C ASN A 263 1.71 -14.88 8.17
N ALA A 264 2.74 -15.02 7.32
CA ALA A 264 3.35 -13.88 6.66
C ALA A 264 2.35 -13.18 5.74
N ILE A 265 2.28 -11.84 5.83
CA ILE A 265 1.47 -11.01 4.97
C ILE A 265 2.34 -10.56 3.78
N LEU A 266 1.91 -10.92 2.58
CA LEU A 266 2.63 -10.63 1.35
C LEU A 266 1.82 -9.61 0.54
N LEU A 267 2.37 -8.41 0.37
CA LEU A 267 1.79 -7.30 -0.39
C LEU A 267 2.58 -7.11 -1.68
N ALA A 268 1.92 -7.25 -2.83
CA ALA A 268 2.53 -7.03 -4.14
C ALA A 268 2.32 -5.60 -4.61
N GLU A 269 3.40 -4.95 -5.02
CA GLU A 269 3.29 -3.80 -5.89
C GLU A 269 3.05 -4.26 -7.32
N VAL A 270 1.97 -3.76 -7.91
CA VAL A 270 1.50 -4.14 -9.25
C VAL A 270 0.50 -3.11 -9.75
N TYR A 271 0.36 -2.97 -11.06
CA TYR A 271 -0.43 -1.89 -11.66
C TYR A 271 -1.53 -2.36 -12.62
N ASP A 272 -1.41 -3.55 -13.24
CA ASP A 272 -2.35 -4.06 -14.22
C ASP A 272 -3.27 -5.16 -13.65
N ASP A 273 -4.54 -5.14 -14.03
CA ASP A 273 -5.59 -6.05 -13.56
C ASP A 273 -5.23 -7.54 -13.68
N TRP A 274 -4.75 -7.96 -14.85
CA TRP A 274 -4.45 -9.38 -15.08
C TRP A 274 -3.26 -9.85 -14.22
N GLN A 275 -2.35 -8.93 -13.91
CA GLN A 275 -1.19 -9.20 -13.04
C GLN A 275 -1.62 -9.29 -11.58
N ILE A 276 -2.57 -8.45 -11.14
CA ILE A 276 -3.18 -8.52 -9.81
C ILE A 276 -3.78 -9.91 -9.59
N GLU A 277 -4.63 -10.36 -10.51
CA GLU A 277 -5.26 -11.68 -10.42
C GLU A 277 -4.22 -12.81 -10.44
N LYS A 278 -3.22 -12.72 -11.32
CA LYS A 278 -2.13 -13.70 -11.40
C LYS A 278 -1.33 -13.78 -10.10
N LEU A 279 -0.94 -12.64 -9.53
CA LEU A 279 -0.15 -12.59 -8.29
C LEU A 279 -0.97 -13.10 -7.09
N HIS A 280 -2.25 -12.77 -7.03
CA HIS A 280 -3.14 -13.32 -6.02
C HIS A 280 -3.23 -14.86 -6.12
N GLN A 281 -3.43 -15.42 -7.32
CA GLN A 281 -3.44 -16.88 -7.56
C GLN A 281 -2.10 -17.53 -7.16
N LEU A 282 -0.97 -16.85 -7.31
CA LEU A 282 0.34 -17.33 -6.89
C LEU A 282 0.55 -17.29 -5.38
N GLY A 283 -0.32 -16.60 -4.64
CA GLY A 283 -0.36 -16.64 -3.18
C GLY A 283 -0.01 -15.36 -2.45
N PHE A 284 -0.01 -14.22 -3.13
CA PHE A 284 0.02 -12.92 -2.45
C PHE A 284 -1.25 -12.71 -1.65
N THR A 285 -1.10 -12.14 -0.45
CA THR A 285 -2.23 -11.84 0.44
C THR A 285 -3.01 -10.64 -0.09
N TYR A 286 -2.29 -9.60 -0.53
CA TYR A 286 -2.83 -8.38 -1.12
C TYR A 286 -1.98 -7.90 -2.28
N CYS A 287 -2.62 -7.20 -3.22
CA CYS A 287 -2.00 -6.50 -4.34
C CYS A 287 -2.39 -5.02 -4.30
N TYR A 288 -1.57 -4.12 -4.82
CA TYR A 288 -1.94 -2.70 -4.95
C TYR A 288 -3.17 -2.54 -5.84
N ASP A 289 -4.06 -1.62 -5.46
CA ASP A 289 -5.17 -1.15 -6.28
C ASP A 289 -4.93 0.27 -6.79
N LYS A 290 -3.94 0.42 -7.65
CA LYS A 290 -3.63 1.71 -8.31
C LYS A 290 -4.78 2.18 -9.21
N LEU A 291 -5.54 1.24 -9.78
CA LEU A 291 -6.65 1.56 -10.67
C LEU A 291 -7.78 2.30 -9.94
N LEU A 292 -8.06 1.95 -8.68
CA LEU A 292 -9.00 2.74 -7.87
C LEU A 292 -8.51 4.19 -7.71
N LEU A 293 -7.22 4.40 -7.41
CA LEU A 293 -6.65 5.74 -7.32
C LEU A 293 -6.89 6.52 -8.62
N ASP A 294 -6.59 5.92 -9.78
CA ASP A 294 -6.79 6.54 -11.09
C ASP A 294 -8.26 6.91 -11.37
N LYS A 295 -9.21 6.16 -10.81
CA LYS A 295 -10.64 6.47 -10.90
C LYS A 295 -11.06 7.55 -9.92
N LEU A 296 -10.49 7.57 -8.72
CA LEU A 296 -10.73 8.60 -7.71
C LEU A 296 -10.24 10.00 -8.16
N GLU A 297 -9.27 10.07 -9.04
CA GLU A 297 -8.86 11.34 -9.65
C GLU A 297 -9.94 11.93 -10.59
N LYS A 298 -10.86 11.11 -11.08
CA LYS A 298 -11.88 11.46 -12.09
C LYS A 298 -13.25 11.80 -11.46
N THR A 299 -14.31 11.14 -11.86
CA THR A 299 -15.69 11.46 -11.53
C THR A 299 -16.38 10.36 -10.72
N ALA A 300 -17.55 10.67 -10.15
CA ALA A 300 -18.40 9.67 -9.51
C ALA A 300 -18.76 8.51 -10.46
N TYR A 301 -18.97 8.81 -11.74
CA TYR A 301 -19.27 7.79 -12.76
C TYR A 301 -18.09 6.81 -12.89
N ASP A 302 -16.85 7.31 -13.01
CA ASP A 302 -15.66 6.46 -13.18
C ASP A 302 -15.44 5.55 -11.97
N VAL A 303 -15.69 6.06 -10.76
CA VAL A 303 -15.56 5.28 -9.51
C VAL A 303 -16.67 4.24 -9.42
N ASN A 304 -17.93 4.63 -9.67
CA ASN A 304 -19.08 3.73 -9.64
C ASN A 304 -18.92 2.59 -10.66
N ASP A 305 -18.50 2.91 -11.89
CA ASP A 305 -18.25 1.94 -12.95
C ASP A 305 -17.16 0.94 -12.54
N TYR A 306 -16.05 1.44 -11.98
CA TYR A 306 -14.96 0.59 -11.49
C TYR A 306 -15.42 -0.36 -10.38
N ILE A 307 -16.11 0.17 -9.36
CA ILE A 307 -16.58 -0.63 -8.23
C ILE A 307 -17.57 -1.68 -8.71
N HIS A 308 -18.47 -1.32 -9.64
CA HIS A 308 -19.42 -2.28 -10.23
C HIS A 308 -18.72 -3.39 -11.02
N TYR A 309 -17.77 -3.04 -11.85
CA TYR A 309 -17.07 -4.00 -12.71
C TYR A 309 -16.24 -4.99 -11.89
N LYS A 310 -15.55 -4.53 -10.82
CA LYS A 310 -14.66 -5.36 -10.01
C LYS A 310 -15.38 -6.29 -9.05
N GLY A 311 -16.39 -5.80 -8.36
CA GLY A 311 -17.17 -6.57 -7.39
C GLY A 311 -16.42 -6.96 -6.10
N GLU A 312 -17.13 -7.62 -5.19
CA GLU A 312 -16.67 -7.88 -3.83
C GLU A 312 -15.42 -8.79 -3.74
N SER A 313 -15.36 -9.83 -4.56
CA SER A 313 -14.26 -10.79 -4.44
C SER A 313 -12.91 -10.17 -4.78
N PHE A 314 -12.87 -9.21 -5.70
CA PHE A 314 -11.66 -8.48 -6.04
C PHE A 314 -11.19 -7.62 -4.88
N PHE A 315 -12.11 -6.86 -4.26
CA PHE A 315 -11.75 -5.94 -3.17
C PHE A 315 -11.18 -6.65 -1.93
N GLY A 316 -11.53 -7.91 -1.70
CA GLY A 316 -10.95 -8.70 -0.62
C GLY A 316 -9.44 -8.98 -0.72
N HIS A 317 -8.84 -8.77 -1.90
CA HIS A 317 -7.44 -9.16 -2.18
C HIS A 317 -6.54 -8.00 -2.58
N VAL A 318 -7.03 -6.76 -2.46
CA VAL A 318 -6.26 -5.57 -2.84
C VAL A 318 -6.07 -4.62 -1.67
N ALA A 319 -5.06 -3.78 -1.79
CA ALA A 319 -4.76 -2.69 -0.87
C ALA A 319 -5.16 -1.36 -1.53
N HIS A 320 -6.12 -0.66 -0.93
CA HIS A 320 -6.62 0.62 -1.41
C HIS A 320 -5.85 1.77 -0.80
N PHE A 321 -5.40 2.69 -1.64
CA PHE A 321 -4.69 3.90 -1.24
C PHE A 321 -5.07 5.09 -2.13
N VAL A 322 -4.82 6.29 -1.65
CA VAL A 322 -4.98 7.54 -2.38
C VAL A 322 -3.66 8.27 -2.59
N GLU A 323 -2.61 7.79 -1.93
CA GLU A 323 -1.21 8.19 -2.09
C GLU A 323 -0.31 7.12 -1.48
N ASN A 324 0.94 7.06 -1.92
CA ASN A 324 2.03 6.30 -1.33
C ASN A 324 3.35 7.07 -1.55
N HIS A 325 4.51 6.44 -1.30
CA HIS A 325 5.82 7.09 -1.50
C HIS A 325 6.12 7.40 -2.99
N ASP A 326 5.56 6.65 -3.95
CA ASP A 326 5.78 6.85 -5.40
C ASP A 326 4.77 7.79 -6.02
N GLU A 327 3.54 7.82 -5.52
CA GLU A 327 2.49 8.68 -6.02
C GLU A 327 2.62 10.11 -5.48
N ASN A 328 1.99 11.06 -6.14
CA ASN A 328 1.81 12.38 -5.56
C ASN A 328 0.89 12.31 -4.34
N ARG A 329 0.98 13.34 -3.46
CA ARG A 329 0.04 13.49 -2.36
C ARG A 329 -1.40 13.54 -2.85
N ALA A 330 -2.33 12.94 -2.11
CA ALA A 330 -3.74 12.88 -2.48
C ALA A 330 -4.33 14.27 -2.79
N VAL A 331 -3.98 15.29 -2.00
CA VAL A 331 -4.44 16.66 -2.26
C VAL A 331 -3.93 17.18 -3.60
N PHE A 332 -2.69 16.85 -3.99
CA PHE A 332 -2.15 17.23 -5.30
C PHE A 332 -2.87 16.50 -6.44
N ASN A 333 -3.03 15.18 -6.34
CA ASN A 333 -3.73 14.36 -7.34
C ASN A 333 -5.20 14.80 -7.52
N MET A 334 -5.84 15.24 -6.44
CA MET A 334 -7.19 15.81 -6.47
C MET A 334 -7.20 17.31 -6.85
N GLN A 335 -6.20 17.76 -7.61
CA GLN A 335 -6.09 19.13 -8.17
C GLN A 335 -6.10 20.24 -7.08
N GLY A 336 -5.50 19.96 -5.93
CA GLY A 336 -5.44 20.86 -4.78
C GLY A 336 -6.72 20.90 -3.94
N ASN A 337 -7.75 20.12 -4.30
CA ASN A 337 -9.02 20.07 -3.58
C ASN A 337 -8.93 19.10 -2.39
N ILE A 338 -8.80 19.64 -1.19
CA ILE A 338 -8.66 18.87 0.05
C ILE A 338 -9.94 18.10 0.42
N GLU A 339 -11.12 18.63 0.06
CA GLU A 339 -12.39 17.94 0.30
C GLU A 339 -12.53 16.72 -0.62
N LYS A 340 -12.10 16.83 -1.89
CA LYS A 340 -12.04 15.68 -2.80
C LYS A 340 -11.05 14.64 -2.31
N ALA A 341 -9.90 15.06 -1.78
CA ALA A 341 -8.91 14.14 -1.19
C ALA A 341 -9.46 13.39 0.03
N LYS A 342 -10.22 14.06 0.91
CA LYS A 342 -10.92 13.42 2.04
C LYS A 342 -12.01 12.45 1.56
N ALA A 343 -12.80 12.82 0.56
CA ALA A 343 -13.80 11.95 -0.04
C ALA A 343 -13.17 10.68 -0.64
N ALA A 344 -12.11 10.84 -1.42
CA ALA A 344 -11.33 9.73 -1.98
C ALA A 344 -10.75 8.83 -0.89
N GLY A 345 -10.14 9.44 0.15
CA GLY A 345 -9.61 8.72 1.31
C GLY A 345 -10.68 7.94 2.08
N THR A 346 -11.91 8.48 2.15
CA THR A 346 -13.05 7.77 2.76
C THR A 346 -13.42 6.54 1.96
N ILE A 347 -13.54 6.66 0.63
CA ILE A 347 -13.86 5.53 -0.25
C ILE A 347 -12.78 4.45 -0.11
N ALA A 348 -11.51 4.81 -0.26
CA ALA A 348 -10.40 3.87 -0.13
C ALA A 348 -10.37 3.17 1.25
N ALA A 349 -10.72 3.89 2.33
CA ALA A 349 -10.70 3.36 3.69
C ALA A 349 -11.95 2.54 4.08
N THR A 350 -13.02 2.58 3.29
CA THR A 350 -14.29 1.93 3.66
C THR A 350 -14.79 0.91 2.65
N LEU A 351 -14.13 0.77 1.50
CA LEU A 351 -14.59 -0.09 0.41
C LEU A 351 -14.40 -1.58 0.70
N GLY A 352 -13.33 -1.97 1.32
CA GLY A 352 -12.96 -3.38 1.59
C GLY A 352 -11.48 -3.59 1.36
N GLY A 353 -10.97 -4.81 1.54
CA GLY A 353 -9.54 -5.08 1.37
C GLY A 353 -8.64 -4.42 2.42
N MET A 354 -7.35 -4.41 2.16
CA MET A 354 -6.38 -3.73 3.01
C MET A 354 -6.53 -2.22 2.87
N ILE A 355 -6.66 -1.53 3.99
CA ILE A 355 -6.70 -0.06 4.03
C ILE A 355 -5.26 0.43 4.14
N PHE A 356 -4.80 1.19 3.17
CA PHE A 356 -3.41 1.62 3.09
C PHE A 356 -3.30 3.15 3.20
N PHE A 357 -2.66 3.63 4.25
CA PHE A 357 -2.34 5.04 4.48
C PHE A 357 -0.85 5.31 4.40
N ASN A 358 -0.49 6.42 3.77
CA ASN A 358 0.87 6.94 3.74
C ASN A 358 1.09 7.98 4.84
N HIS A 359 2.29 7.99 5.43
CA HIS A 359 2.68 9.00 6.43
C HIS A 359 2.54 10.43 5.88
N GLY A 360 1.80 11.27 6.61
CA GLY A 360 1.45 12.64 6.19
C GLY A 360 0.08 12.79 5.54
N GLN A 361 -0.55 11.70 5.05
CA GLN A 361 -1.90 11.75 4.48
C GLN A 361 -2.93 12.29 5.48
N TRP A 362 -2.90 11.82 6.72
CA TRP A 362 -3.82 12.28 7.78
C TRP A 362 -3.63 13.75 8.15
N SER A 363 -2.48 14.31 7.80
CA SER A 363 -2.17 15.73 7.98
C SER A 363 -2.54 16.59 6.79
N GLY A 364 -3.00 15.99 5.69
CA GLY A 364 -3.34 16.68 4.46
C GLY A 364 -2.15 17.34 3.79
N LEU A 365 -0.96 16.75 3.90
CA LEU A 365 0.25 17.27 3.28
C LEU A 365 0.11 17.28 1.75
N ARG A 366 0.69 18.29 1.11
CA ARG A 366 0.59 18.56 -0.34
C ARG A 366 1.86 18.26 -1.08
N ASN A 367 3.01 18.37 -0.39
CA ASN A 367 4.31 18.19 -0.99
C ASN A 367 4.73 16.73 -0.89
N LYS A 368 5.04 16.12 -2.04
CA LYS A 368 5.59 14.77 -2.09
C LYS A 368 6.95 14.76 -1.38
N LEU A 369 7.19 13.78 -0.54
CA LEU A 369 8.51 13.46 -0.04
C LEU A 369 9.22 12.64 -1.11
N ASP A 370 10.32 13.14 -1.64
CA ASP A 370 11.14 12.37 -2.57
C ASP A 370 11.89 11.26 -1.82
N VAL A 371 11.88 10.06 -2.37
CA VAL A 371 12.41 8.85 -1.72
C VAL A 371 13.93 8.91 -1.49
N HIS A 372 14.65 9.74 -2.26
CA HIS A 372 16.10 9.94 -2.11
C HIS A 372 16.47 10.93 -1.00
N LEU A 373 15.47 11.58 -0.37
CA LEU A 373 15.70 12.65 0.59
C LEU A 373 15.36 12.21 2.03
N ARG A 374 16.20 12.64 2.98
CA ARG A 374 15.97 12.42 4.43
C ARG A 374 14.92 13.35 5.06
N ARG A 375 14.45 14.36 4.33
CA ARG A 375 13.42 15.29 4.79
C ARG A 375 12.60 15.81 3.63
N GLY A 376 11.34 16.13 3.91
CA GLY A 376 10.48 16.87 2.99
C GLY A 376 10.54 18.38 3.22
N ALA A 377 9.85 19.13 2.37
CA ALA A 377 9.61 20.55 2.58
C ALA A 377 8.83 20.77 3.91
N ASN A 378 9.10 21.90 4.58
CA ASN A 378 8.34 22.26 5.78
C ASN A 378 6.90 22.60 5.37
N GLU A 379 5.96 21.85 5.92
CA GLU A 379 4.54 22.02 5.69
C GLU A 379 3.78 21.85 7.01
N SER A 380 2.78 22.70 7.23
CA SER A 380 1.94 22.59 8.42
C SER A 380 0.74 21.68 8.13
N PRO A 381 0.37 20.80 9.09
CA PRO A 381 -0.84 20.01 8.98
C PRO A 381 -2.08 20.87 8.77
N ASP A 382 -2.99 20.44 7.91
CA ASP A 382 -4.34 21.01 7.82
C ASP A 382 -5.21 20.50 8.98
N SER A 383 -5.57 21.39 9.87
CA SER A 383 -6.29 21.03 11.10
C SER A 383 -7.67 20.41 10.86
N GLY A 384 -8.31 20.76 9.73
CA GLY A 384 -9.59 20.18 9.31
C GLY A 384 -9.42 18.73 8.89
N THR A 385 -8.37 18.45 8.11
CA THR A 385 -8.03 17.09 7.65
C THR A 385 -7.60 16.21 8.81
N VAL A 386 -6.79 16.71 9.74
CA VAL A 386 -6.40 15.95 10.94
C VAL A 386 -7.64 15.49 11.72
N LYS A 387 -8.55 16.42 12.04
CA LYS A 387 -9.80 16.10 12.76
C LYS A 387 -10.69 15.12 11.99
N TYR A 388 -10.71 15.23 10.67
CA TYR A 388 -11.48 14.34 9.81
C TYR A 388 -10.94 12.90 9.88
N TYR A 389 -9.63 12.72 9.69
CA TYR A 389 -9.01 11.40 9.77
C TYR A 389 -9.06 10.82 11.19
N GLU A 390 -8.92 11.63 12.25
CA GLU A 390 -9.15 11.17 13.63
C GLU A 390 -10.54 10.54 13.81
N LYS A 391 -11.58 11.11 13.18
CA LYS A 391 -12.93 10.54 13.19
C LYS A 391 -13.06 9.31 12.30
N LEU A 392 -12.52 9.37 11.08
CA LEU A 392 -12.57 8.26 10.14
C LEU A 392 -11.88 7.02 10.72
N MET A 393 -10.71 7.18 11.35
CA MET A 393 -9.99 6.08 12.00
C MET A 393 -10.80 5.45 13.13
N GLN A 394 -11.52 6.23 13.94
CA GLN A 394 -12.41 5.72 14.98
C GLN A 394 -13.58 4.89 14.42
N ILE A 395 -13.98 5.15 13.18
CA ILE A 395 -15.09 4.46 12.51
C ILE A 395 -14.60 3.15 11.88
N ILE A 396 -13.52 3.20 11.10
CA ILE A 396 -13.05 2.06 10.29
C ILE A 396 -12.42 0.92 11.11
N VAL A 397 -12.16 1.11 12.40
CA VAL A 397 -11.77 0.02 13.30
C VAL A 397 -12.95 -0.91 13.66
N ASP A 398 -14.19 -0.50 13.38
CA ASP A 398 -15.38 -1.36 13.61
C ASP A 398 -15.31 -2.61 12.70
N PRO A 399 -15.67 -3.80 13.23
CA PRO A 399 -15.65 -5.05 12.46
C PRO A 399 -16.36 -5.01 11.11
N ALA A 400 -17.38 -4.16 10.92
CA ALA A 400 -18.08 -4.01 9.65
C ALA A 400 -17.16 -3.58 8.50
N PHE A 401 -16.10 -2.78 8.79
CA PHE A 401 -15.11 -2.38 7.79
C PHE A 401 -13.96 -3.39 7.63
N LYS A 402 -13.88 -4.35 8.54
CA LYS A 402 -12.89 -5.44 8.53
C LYS A 402 -13.38 -6.71 7.82
N GLY A 403 -14.71 -6.82 7.62
CA GLY A 403 -15.32 -7.97 6.99
C GLY A 403 -15.39 -7.88 5.47
N PRO A 404 -15.64 -9.00 4.78
CA PRO A 404 -15.81 -9.04 3.32
C PRO A 404 -17.18 -8.47 2.88
N ASN A 405 -18.18 -8.45 3.77
CA ASN A 405 -19.55 -8.12 3.40
C ASN A 405 -19.70 -6.64 3.03
N TYR A 406 -20.13 -6.44 1.81
CA TYR A 406 -20.26 -5.14 1.20
C TYR A 406 -21.37 -5.20 0.14
N TYR A 407 -22.28 -4.22 0.15
CA TYR A 407 -23.39 -4.14 -0.79
C TYR A 407 -23.44 -2.78 -1.45
N PHE A 408 -23.28 -2.76 -2.74
CA PHE A 408 -23.37 -1.51 -3.50
C PHE A 408 -24.83 -1.07 -3.67
N VAL A 409 -25.09 0.23 -3.53
CA VAL A 409 -26.45 0.79 -3.67
C VAL A 409 -26.62 1.42 -5.05
N TRP A 410 -27.14 0.66 -6.02
CA TRP A 410 -27.30 1.10 -7.41
C TRP A 410 -28.58 1.87 -7.69
N ASN A 411 -29.63 1.59 -6.94
CA ASN A 411 -30.99 2.07 -7.20
C ASN A 411 -31.30 3.39 -6.50
N MET A 412 -30.30 4.21 -6.29
CA MET A 412 -30.51 5.59 -5.82
C MET A 412 -31.41 6.36 -6.78
N SER A 413 -32.19 7.30 -6.24
CA SER A 413 -33.03 8.25 -7.01
C SER A 413 -32.71 9.69 -6.63
N GLY A 414 -33.38 10.66 -7.28
CA GLY A 414 -33.10 12.08 -7.11
C GLY A 414 -32.32 12.68 -8.28
N ASP A 415 -32.38 14.00 -8.41
CA ASP A 415 -31.85 14.73 -9.58
C ASP A 415 -30.31 14.65 -9.69
N ARG A 416 -29.63 14.44 -8.57
CA ARG A 416 -28.17 14.41 -8.50
C ARG A 416 -27.62 13.01 -8.17
N LYS A 417 -28.41 11.95 -8.26
CA LYS A 417 -28.02 10.58 -7.89
C LYS A 417 -26.73 10.10 -8.53
N ASN A 418 -26.44 10.54 -9.75
CA ASN A 418 -25.23 10.13 -10.49
C ASN A 418 -23.94 10.77 -9.97
N ASP A 419 -24.05 11.77 -9.10
CA ASP A 419 -22.92 12.39 -8.41
C ASP A 419 -22.55 11.63 -7.12
N PHE A 420 -23.39 10.69 -6.69
CA PHE A 420 -23.24 9.97 -5.44
C PHE A 420 -22.65 8.57 -5.65
N ILE A 421 -21.86 8.17 -4.66
CA ILE A 421 -21.34 6.82 -4.47
C ILE A 421 -21.89 6.34 -3.14
N ALA A 422 -22.57 5.19 -3.12
CA ALA A 422 -23.12 4.66 -1.89
C ALA A 422 -22.99 3.14 -1.80
N TYR A 423 -22.66 2.64 -0.62
CA TYR A 423 -22.59 1.21 -0.31
C TYR A 423 -22.80 0.95 1.17
N ILE A 424 -23.20 -0.28 1.49
CA ILE A 424 -23.41 -0.77 2.84
C ILE A 424 -22.23 -1.65 3.22
N ARG A 425 -21.74 -1.46 4.43
CA ARG A 425 -20.77 -2.33 5.09
C ARG A 425 -21.41 -2.99 6.28
N GLU A 426 -21.22 -4.30 6.43
CA GLU A 426 -21.78 -5.00 7.57
C GLU A 426 -20.92 -6.17 8.04
N LYS A 427 -20.95 -6.42 9.33
CA LYS A 427 -20.45 -7.63 9.97
C LYS A 427 -21.20 -7.83 11.30
N ASP A 428 -21.73 -9.02 11.52
CA ASP A 428 -22.51 -9.35 12.72
C ASP A 428 -23.68 -8.36 12.93
N ASN A 429 -23.66 -7.63 14.04
CA ASN A 429 -24.68 -6.62 14.38
C ASN A 429 -24.27 -5.19 14.04
N SER A 430 -23.17 -4.99 13.33
CA SER A 430 -22.68 -3.68 12.91
C SER A 430 -23.02 -3.42 11.45
N HIS A 431 -23.81 -2.37 11.20
CA HIS A 431 -24.27 -1.99 9.85
C HIS A 431 -24.02 -0.51 9.60
N TYR A 432 -23.40 -0.22 8.46
CA TYR A 432 -23.05 1.12 8.05
C TYR A 432 -23.49 1.37 6.61
N LEU A 433 -24.07 2.54 6.37
CA LEU A 433 -24.23 3.10 5.03
C LEU A 433 -23.18 4.18 4.84
N VAL A 434 -22.32 4.02 3.85
CA VAL A 434 -21.37 5.04 3.38
C VAL A 434 -21.99 5.74 2.19
N VAL A 435 -22.05 7.07 2.22
CA VAL A 435 -22.58 7.91 1.13
C VAL A 435 -21.60 9.04 0.88
N VAL A 436 -21.17 9.21 -0.36
CA VAL A 436 -20.23 10.25 -0.77
C VAL A 436 -20.81 11.01 -1.96
N ASN A 437 -20.97 12.33 -1.83
CA ASN A 437 -21.18 13.19 -2.99
C ASN A 437 -19.83 13.41 -3.67
N TYR A 438 -19.57 12.72 -4.77
CA TYR A 438 -18.28 12.78 -5.47
C TYR A 438 -18.30 13.77 -6.64
N ASN A 439 -18.91 14.93 -6.40
CA ASN A 439 -19.00 16.07 -7.32
C ASN A 439 -18.70 17.37 -6.54
N GLN A 440 -18.34 18.45 -7.23
CA GLN A 440 -18.02 19.74 -6.60
C GLN A 440 -19.23 20.52 -6.11
N TYR A 441 -20.45 20.16 -6.54
CA TYR A 441 -21.68 20.88 -6.23
C TYR A 441 -22.45 20.20 -5.10
N TYR A 442 -23.21 21.03 -4.35
CA TYR A 442 -24.22 20.50 -3.43
C TYR A 442 -25.25 19.65 -4.19
N GLY A 443 -25.64 18.55 -3.61
CA GLY A 443 -26.63 17.65 -4.18
C GLY A 443 -27.37 16.83 -3.14
N CYS A 444 -28.51 16.27 -3.55
CA CYS A 444 -29.28 15.32 -2.75
C CYS A 444 -29.54 14.05 -3.56
N ALA A 445 -29.55 12.92 -2.86
CA ALA A 445 -29.97 11.63 -3.39
C ALA A 445 -30.83 10.89 -2.36
N GLU A 446 -31.73 10.05 -2.85
CA GLU A 446 -32.46 9.06 -2.06
C GLU A 446 -31.68 7.74 -2.12
N VAL A 447 -31.19 7.28 -0.98
CA VAL A 447 -30.29 6.14 -0.88
C VAL A 447 -30.98 4.99 -0.14
N PRO A 448 -31.48 3.94 -0.84
CA PRO A 448 -32.15 2.82 -0.22
C PRO A 448 -31.25 1.99 0.70
N ILE A 449 -31.75 1.66 1.89
CA ILE A 449 -31.10 0.76 2.87
C ILE A 449 -31.86 -0.56 2.90
N HIS A 450 -31.53 -1.45 1.97
CA HIS A 450 -32.33 -2.66 1.73
C HIS A 450 -32.38 -3.64 2.91
N ASN A 451 -31.32 -3.66 3.72
CA ASN A 451 -31.16 -4.60 4.84
C ASN A 451 -31.68 -4.04 6.18
N ILE A 452 -32.24 -2.84 6.22
CA ILE A 452 -32.85 -2.32 7.46
C ILE A 452 -34.13 -3.10 7.80
N SER A 453 -34.17 -3.68 9.00
CA SER A 453 -35.27 -4.57 9.42
C SER A 453 -36.41 -3.83 10.15
N GLY A 454 -37.55 -4.52 10.29
CA GLY A 454 -38.74 -4.02 10.97
C GLY A 454 -39.46 -2.91 10.27
N SER A 455 -40.41 -2.25 10.95
CA SER A 455 -41.22 -1.13 10.47
C SER A 455 -41.19 0.03 11.45
N GLY A 456 -41.70 1.18 11.02
CA GLY A 456 -41.81 2.38 11.84
C GLY A 456 -40.45 3.12 12.00
N ASN A 457 -40.39 3.99 12.99
CA ASN A 457 -39.22 4.85 13.19
C ASN A 457 -38.01 4.12 13.75
N ARG A 458 -36.86 4.37 13.15
CA ARG A 458 -35.53 3.87 13.58
C ARG A 458 -34.54 5.04 13.77
N LYS A 459 -33.66 4.86 14.75
CA LYS A 459 -32.52 5.78 14.93
C LYS A 459 -31.38 5.37 14.03
N ILE A 460 -30.80 6.36 13.36
CA ILE A 460 -29.57 6.24 12.60
C ILE A 460 -28.60 7.33 13.07
N LYS A 461 -27.31 7.03 13.14
CA LYS A 461 -26.30 7.98 13.62
C LYS A 461 -25.28 8.25 12.52
N GLU A 462 -25.11 9.51 12.16
CA GLU A 462 -24.03 9.95 11.29
C GLU A 462 -22.74 10.02 12.12
N MET A 463 -21.74 9.23 11.76
CA MET A 463 -20.60 8.94 12.63
C MET A 463 -19.52 10.02 12.61
N ILE A 464 -19.39 10.80 11.53
CA ILE A 464 -18.39 11.88 11.42
C ILE A 464 -18.81 13.06 12.27
N SER A 465 -20.08 13.52 12.14
CA SER A 465 -20.64 14.63 12.92
C SER A 465 -21.17 14.23 14.29
N GLY A 466 -21.52 12.95 14.45
CA GLY A 466 -22.17 12.43 15.65
C GLY A 466 -23.67 12.69 15.76
N VAL A 467 -24.30 13.27 14.73
CA VAL A 467 -25.73 13.62 14.73
C VAL A 467 -26.59 12.37 14.60
N GLU A 468 -27.62 12.25 15.46
CA GLU A 468 -28.63 11.20 15.39
C GLU A 468 -29.88 11.69 14.66
N TYR A 469 -30.42 10.85 13.81
CA TYR A 469 -31.67 11.05 13.09
C TYR A 469 -32.66 9.97 13.44
N THR A 470 -33.93 10.33 13.41
CA THR A 470 -35.05 9.35 13.45
C THR A 470 -35.72 9.33 12.09
N ARG A 471 -35.77 8.18 11.45
CA ARG A 471 -36.31 7.98 10.10
C ARG A 471 -37.20 6.73 10.07
N ASN A 472 -38.17 6.72 9.18
CA ASN A 472 -39.05 5.57 9.01
C ASN A 472 -38.32 4.47 8.22
N ALA A 473 -38.31 3.24 8.77
CA ALA A 473 -37.61 2.10 8.16
C ALA A 473 -38.17 1.69 6.80
N ASP A 474 -39.50 1.75 6.64
CA ASP A 474 -40.15 1.38 5.38
C ASP A 474 -39.82 2.37 4.27
N THR A 475 -39.72 3.67 4.61
CA THR A 475 -39.27 4.72 3.70
C THR A 475 -37.81 4.52 3.31
N MET A 476 -36.93 4.26 4.30
CA MET A 476 -35.49 4.04 4.03
C MET A 476 -35.24 2.80 3.17
N ARG A 477 -36.07 1.74 3.35
CA ARG A 477 -35.97 0.52 2.54
C ARG A 477 -36.51 0.69 1.13
N GLY A 478 -37.58 1.46 0.96
CA GLY A 478 -38.26 1.63 -0.33
C GLY A 478 -37.70 2.79 -1.15
N ILE A 479 -38.07 4.00 -0.78
CA ILE A 479 -37.64 5.24 -1.49
C ILE A 479 -36.14 5.49 -1.22
N GLY A 480 -35.72 5.35 0.04
CA GLY A 480 -34.36 5.60 0.49
C GLY A 480 -34.28 6.61 1.63
N LEU A 481 -33.09 6.72 2.18
CA LEU A 481 -32.69 7.80 3.07
C LEU A 481 -32.35 9.02 2.21
N THR A 482 -33.05 10.15 2.43
CA THR A 482 -32.66 11.42 1.79
C THR A 482 -31.35 11.90 2.37
N VAL A 483 -30.30 11.96 1.55
CA VAL A 483 -28.97 12.43 1.91
C VAL A 483 -28.60 13.62 1.06
N CYS A 484 -28.39 14.77 1.70
CA CYS A 484 -28.00 16.03 1.05
C CYS A 484 -26.61 16.43 1.52
N LEU A 485 -25.66 16.53 0.59
CA LEU A 485 -24.24 16.74 0.88
C LEU A 485 -23.67 17.92 0.10
N GLN A 486 -22.74 18.64 0.73
CA GLN A 486 -21.88 19.58 0.01
C GLN A 486 -21.00 18.83 -1.00
N GLY A 487 -20.38 19.57 -1.92
CA GLY A 487 -19.44 18.98 -2.85
C GLY A 487 -18.31 18.26 -2.13
N TYR A 488 -18.02 17.04 -2.55
CA TYR A 488 -17.00 16.15 -1.98
C TYR A 488 -17.15 15.84 -0.49
N GLN A 489 -18.38 15.94 0.03
CA GLN A 489 -18.67 15.55 1.40
C GLN A 489 -19.04 14.06 1.47
N ALA A 490 -18.56 13.38 2.51
CA ALA A 490 -18.95 12.03 2.87
C ALA A 490 -19.75 12.00 4.18
N GLN A 491 -20.70 11.09 4.29
CA GLN A 491 -21.37 10.70 5.52
C GLN A 491 -21.34 9.18 5.70
N ILE A 492 -21.19 8.75 6.94
CA ILE A 492 -21.17 7.33 7.33
C ILE A 492 -22.22 7.12 8.40
N PHE A 493 -23.31 6.47 8.05
CA PHE A 493 -24.43 6.23 8.96
C PHE A 493 -24.34 4.83 9.58
N LYS A 494 -24.29 4.78 10.91
CA LYS A 494 -24.49 3.54 11.67
C LYS A 494 -25.97 3.36 11.94
N TYR A 495 -26.48 2.15 11.70
CA TYR A 495 -27.87 1.77 12.00
C TYR A 495 -27.92 0.35 12.52
N ASN A 496 -29.02 0.04 13.20
CA ASN A 496 -29.26 -1.30 13.72
C ASN A 496 -30.30 -2.02 12.84
N TYR A 497 -30.21 -3.34 12.80
CA TYR A 497 -31.21 -4.19 12.18
C TYR A 497 -32.59 -3.95 12.76
#